data_2aedfe5d0ff349cbcc0c1aa25c5724e8
#
_entry.id   2aedfe5d0ff349cbcc0c1aa25c5724e8
#
_cell.length_a   1.000
_cell.length_b   1.000
_cell.length_c   1.000
_cell.angle_alpha   90.00
_cell.angle_beta   90.00
_cell.angle_gamma   90.00
#
_symmetry.space_group_name_H-M   'P 1'
#
loop_
_entity.id
_entity.type
_entity.pdbx_description
1 polymer ?
#
loop_
_entity_poly.entity_id
_entity_poly.type
_entity_poly.pdbx_seq_one_letter_code
_entity_poly.pdbx_strand_id
1 'polypeptide(L)'
;LLQMLLFTRILYPGSKLSSLEDAKRFIEQPKVDIHQVYRALSILAEESDDIQADVYRRSLKLGERRDKVIYYDCTNYYFESEEENGLRQYGHSKENRPNPIVQMGLFTDMDGIPLAFCINPGNTAETTTLKPLEEKLKEKFGLSKVVVCTDGGLSSYDNRKHDSVG
;
A
#
# COMPACT_ATOMS: atom_id res chain seq x y z
N LEU A 1 18.65 -2.04 -9.88
CA LEU A 1 17.41 -2.79 -10.04
C LEU A 1 16.19 -2.01 -9.54
N LEU A 2 16.18 -1.49 -8.28
CA LEU A 2 15.05 -0.69 -7.75
C LEU A 2 14.77 0.54 -8.63
N GLN A 3 15.79 1.28 -9.03
CA GLN A 3 15.68 2.41 -9.95
C GLN A 3 14.98 2.02 -11.27
N MET A 4 15.40 0.89 -11.86
CA MET A 4 14.78 0.35 -13.06
C MET A 4 13.29 0.10 -12.84
N LEU A 5 12.91 -0.57 -11.72
CA LEU A 5 11.53 -0.87 -11.40
C LEU A 5 10.68 0.40 -11.23
N LEU A 6 11.23 1.43 -10.58
CA LEU A 6 10.56 2.72 -10.41
C LEU A 6 10.41 3.47 -11.72
N PHE A 7 11.47 3.61 -12.49
CA PHE A 7 11.44 4.36 -13.74
C PHE A 7 10.55 3.71 -14.78
N THR A 8 10.61 2.37 -14.93
CA THR A 8 9.72 1.67 -15.85
C THR A 8 8.26 1.75 -15.41
N ARG A 9 7.98 1.75 -14.10
CA ARG A 9 6.61 1.90 -13.60
C ARG A 9 6.04 3.29 -13.93
N ILE A 10 6.85 4.33 -13.90
CA ILE A 10 6.43 5.72 -14.17
C ILE A 10 6.34 5.98 -15.67
N LEU A 11 7.36 5.58 -16.43
CA LEU A 11 7.49 5.93 -17.85
C LEU A 11 6.78 4.94 -18.79
N TYR A 12 6.79 3.65 -18.44
CA TYR A 12 6.29 2.56 -19.26
C TYR A 12 5.55 1.53 -18.38
N PRO A 13 4.35 1.91 -17.84
CA PRO A 13 3.59 1.00 -16.96
C PRO A 13 3.19 -0.28 -17.70
N GLY A 14 3.65 -1.41 -17.19
CA GLY A 14 3.41 -2.72 -17.80
C GLY A 14 3.78 -3.89 -16.87
N SER A 15 3.85 -5.08 -17.43
CA SER A 15 4.29 -6.29 -16.73
C SER A 15 5.76 -6.19 -16.34
N LYS A 16 6.23 -7.05 -15.42
CA LYS A 16 7.65 -7.09 -15.05
C LYS A 16 8.55 -7.54 -16.20
N LEU A 17 8.04 -8.40 -17.05
CA LEU A 17 8.74 -8.81 -18.27
C LEU A 17 8.87 -7.62 -19.26
N SER A 18 7.77 -6.89 -19.49
CA SER A 18 7.80 -5.67 -20.30
C SER A 18 8.75 -4.63 -19.71
N SER A 19 8.77 -4.46 -18.39
CA SER A 19 9.68 -3.53 -17.71
C SER A 19 11.15 -3.83 -17.99
N LEU A 20 11.55 -5.09 -18.10
CA LEU A 20 12.91 -5.47 -18.49
C LEU A 20 13.24 -5.08 -19.93
N GLU A 21 12.30 -5.27 -20.85
CA GLU A 21 12.49 -4.87 -22.26
C GLU A 21 12.56 -3.34 -22.41
N ASP A 22 11.67 -2.61 -21.70
CA ASP A 22 11.66 -1.15 -21.74
C ASP A 22 12.91 -0.55 -21.11
N ALA A 23 13.48 -1.19 -20.08
CA ALA A 23 14.72 -0.76 -19.45
C ALA A 23 15.94 -0.79 -20.39
N LYS A 24 15.88 -1.54 -21.48
CA LYS A 24 16.93 -1.54 -22.53
C LYS A 24 17.01 -0.20 -23.28
N ARG A 25 15.99 0.66 -23.15
CA ARG A 25 15.95 2.00 -23.72
C ARG A 25 16.67 3.05 -22.86
N PHE A 26 17.02 2.68 -21.61
CA PHE A 26 17.72 3.59 -20.70
C PHE A 26 19.21 3.73 -21.10
N ILE A 27 19.78 4.88 -20.79
CA ILE A 27 21.22 5.14 -21.02
C ILE A 27 22.06 4.11 -20.28
N GLU A 28 21.71 3.86 -18.98
CA GLU A 28 22.32 2.81 -18.18
C GLU A 28 21.40 1.60 -18.16
N GLN A 29 21.72 0.62 -18.98
CA GLN A 29 20.91 -0.60 -19.07
C GLN A 29 21.21 -1.53 -17.88
N PRO A 30 20.18 -1.95 -17.14
CA PRO A 30 20.38 -2.87 -16.03
C PRO A 30 20.76 -4.26 -16.56
N LYS A 31 21.83 -4.84 -16.03
CA LYS A 31 22.27 -6.21 -16.32
C LYS A 31 21.60 -7.19 -15.34
N VAL A 32 20.29 -7.37 -15.46
CA VAL A 32 19.48 -8.23 -14.58
C VAL A 32 18.57 -9.12 -15.40
N ASP A 33 18.27 -10.29 -14.85
CA ASP A 33 17.28 -11.22 -15.40
C ASP A 33 15.94 -11.13 -14.68
N ILE A 34 14.93 -11.80 -15.20
CA ILE A 34 13.57 -11.78 -14.64
C ILE A 34 13.52 -12.43 -13.25
N HIS A 35 14.36 -13.43 -12.96
CA HIS A 35 14.40 -14.08 -11.65
C HIS A 35 14.97 -13.14 -10.58
N GLN A 36 15.94 -12.32 -10.94
CA GLN A 36 16.47 -11.28 -10.06
C GLN A 36 15.42 -10.20 -9.78
N VAL A 37 14.58 -9.86 -10.77
CA VAL A 37 13.45 -8.94 -10.58
C VAL A 37 12.45 -9.52 -9.57
N TYR A 38 12.03 -10.78 -9.73
CA TYR A 38 11.08 -11.39 -8.79
C TYR A 38 11.65 -11.54 -7.39
N ARG A 39 12.93 -11.91 -7.25
CA ARG A 39 13.58 -11.93 -5.92
C ARG A 39 13.60 -10.54 -5.25
N ALA A 40 13.88 -9.50 -6.02
CA ALA A 40 13.84 -8.13 -5.49
C ALA A 40 12.42 -7.73 -5.06
N LEU A 41 11.37 -8.13 -5.80
CA LEU A 41 10.00 -7.89 -5.39
C LEU A 41 9.63 -8.61 -4.10
N SER A 42 10.11 -9.84 -3.89
CA SER A 42 9.91 -10.55 -2.61
C SER A 42 10.54 -9.80 -1.45
N ILE A 43 11.79 -9.36 -1.59
CA ILE A 43 12.47 -8.55 -0.56
C ILE A 43 11.70 -7.24 -0.30
N LEU A 44 11.26 -6.55 -1.35
CA LEU A 44 10.48 -5.32 -1.20
C LEU A 44 9.13 -5.56 -0.50
N ALA A 45 8.53 -6.73 -0.68
CA ALA A 45 7.30 -7.10 0.00
C ALA A 45 7.55 -7.41 1.49
N GLU A 46 8.60 -8.16 1.80
CA GLU A 46 9.00 -8.49 3.17
C GLU A 46 9.37 -7.23 3.98
N GLU A 47 10.11 -6.32 3.38
CA GLU A 47 10.57 -5.07 4.01
C GLU A 47 9.60 -3.89 3.83
N SER A 48 8.40 -4.14 3.32
CA SER A 48 7.45 -3.09 2.90
C SER A 48 7.17 -2.07 4.00
N ASP A 49 6.97 -2.52 5.23
CA ASP A 49 6.62 -1.64 6.35
C ASP A 49 7.79 -0.73 6.76
N ASP A 50 9.00 -1.26 6.79
CA ASP A 50 10.19 -0.49 7.11
C ASP A 50 10.56 0.48 6.00
N ILE A 51 10.35 0.09 4.74
CA ILE A 51 10.50 0.98 3.57
C ILE A 51 9.51 2.14 3.66
N GLN A 52 8.23 1.88 3.95
CA GLN A 52 7.22 2.93 4.11
C GLN A 52 7.60 3.90 5.22
N ALA A 53 8.02 3.40 6.39
CA ALA A 53 8.45 4.22 7.51
C ALA A 53 9.69 5.06 7.17
N ASP A 54 10.66 4.52 6.44
CA ASP A 54 11.84 5.26 6.00
C ASP A 54 11.49 6.35 4.96
N VAL A 55 10.63 6.04 4.02
CA VAL A 55 10.12 7.03 3.04
C VAL A 55 9.39 8.17 3.75
N TYR A 56 8.53 7.87 4.74
CA TYR A 56 7.89 8.89 5.55
C TYR A 56 8.91 9.77 6.27
N ARG A 57 9.87 9.19 7.01
CA ARG A 57 10.93 9.94 7.71
C ARG A 57 11.73 10.84 6.77
N ARG A 58 12.02 10.37 5.57
CA ARG A 58 12.73 11.17 4.56
C ARG A 58 11.86 12.28 4.00
N SER A 59 10.56 12.07 3.85
CA SER A 59 9.64 13.10 3.37
C SER A 59 9.57 14.32 4.28
N LEU A 60 9.79 14.16 5.61
CA LEU A 60 9.87 15.25 6.58
C LEU A 60 11.03 16.23 6.30
N LYS A 61 12.06 15.79 5.56
CA LYS A 61 13.19 16.63 5.14
C LYS A 61 12.91 17.44 3.88
N LEU A 62 11.88 17.07 3.13
CA LEU A 62 11.50 17.75 1.88
C LEU A 62 10.51 18.89 2.13
N GLY A 63 9.78 18.85 3.23
CA GLY A 63 8.80 19.85 3.60
C GLY A 63 8.03 19.46 4.86
N GLU A 64 7.23 20.39 5.37
CA GLU A 64 6.35 20.14 6.49
C GLU A 64 5.23 19.17 6.06
N ARG A 65 4.99 18.12 6.87
CA ARG A 65 3.89 17.17 6.67
C ARG A 65 2.75 17.53 7.65
N ARG A 66 1.54 17.62 7.12
CA ARG A 66 0.32 17.90 7.91
C ARG A 66 -0.34 16.60 8.34
N ASP A 67 0.33 15.85 9.21
CA ASP A 67 0.01 14.50 9.64
C ASP A 67 -0.68 14.38 11.00
N LYS A 68 -1.12 15.50 11.58
CA LYS A 68 -1.91 15.51 12.82
C LYS A 68 -3.34 14.98 12.61
N VAL A 69 -3.88 15.16 11.42
CA VAL A 69 -5.12 14.57 10.97
C VAL A 69 -4.78 13.72 9.74
N ILE A 70 -5.18 12.47 9.78
CA ILE A 70 -4.94 11.51 8.70
C ILE A 70 -6.25 10.95 8.19
N TYR A 71 -6.33 10.71 6.91
CA TYR A 71 -7.48 10.11 6.27
C TYR A 71 -7.17 8.64 5.97
N TYR A 72 -8.14 7.79 6.23
CA TYR A 72 -8.06 6.38 5.93
C TYR A 72 -9.17 5.96 4.99
N ASP A 73 -8.82 5.28 3.93
CA ASP A 73 -9.77 4.66 3.01
C ASP A 73 -9.27 3.29 2.56
N CYS A 74 -10.23 2.41 2.24
CA CYS A 74 -9.98 1.12 1.63
C CYS A 74 -10.42 1.13 0.17
N THR A 75 -9.58 0.54 -0.66
CA THR A 75 -9.94 0.21 -2.04
C THR A 75 -9.66 -1.25 -2.32
N ASN A 76 -10.18 -1.78 -3.41
CA ASN A 76 -9.85 -3.13 -3.84
C ASN A 76 -9.42 -3.16 -5.31
N TYR A 77 -8.57 -4.12 -5.62
CA TYR A 77 -8.09 -4.39 -6.96
C TYR A 77 -8.51 -5.81 -7.34
N TYR A 78 -9.15 -5.97 -8.48
CA TYR A 78 -9.53 -7.27 -9.01
C TYR A 78 -8.43 -7.84 -9.94
N PHE A 79 -8.46 -9.14 -10.12
CA PHE A 79 -7.60 -9.86 -11.05
C PHE A 79 -8.45 -10.53 -12.12
N GLU A 80 -7.99 -10.53 -13.35
CA GLU A 80 -8.69 -11.23 -14.45
C GLU A 80 -8.59 -12.76 -14.36
N SER A 81 -7.85 -13.28 -13.38
CA SER A 81 -7.77 -14.71 -13.08
C SER A 81 -8.87 -15.11 -12.08
N GLU A 82 -9.50 -16.27 -12.29
CA GLU A 82 -10.49 -16.84 -11.38
C GLU A 82 -9.86 -17.66 -10.22
N GLU A 83 -8.55 -17.83 -10.22
CA GLU A 83 -7.85 -18.60 -9.20
C GLU A 83 -7.61 -17.79 -7.93
N GLU A 84 -8.06 -18.33 -6.79
CA GLU A 84 -7.71 -17.80 -5.47
C GLU A 84 -6.32 -18.29 -5.05
N ASN A 85 -5.56 -17.41 -4.42
CA ASN A 85 -4.34 -17.78 -3.72
C ASN A 85 -3.95 -16.69 -2.71
N GLY A 86 -3.48 -17.08 -1.53
CA GLY A 86 -2.92 -16.16 -0.54
C GLY A 86 -3.78 -14.90 -0.34
N LEU A 87 -3.30 -13.76 -0.82
CA LEU A 87 -3.99 -12.47 -0.73
C LEU A 87 -5.15 -12.34 -1.72
N ARG A 88 -5.07 -13.02 -2.85
CA ARG A 88 -6.08 -12.95 -3.91
C ARG A 88 -7.24 -13.88 -3.57
N GLN A 89 -8.34 -13.31 -3.07
CA GLN A 89 -9.51 -14.03 -2.58
C GLN A 89 -10.80 -13.41 -3.10
N TYR A 90 -11.85 -14.21 -3.26
CA TYR A 90 -13.17 -13.66 -3.50
C TYR A 90 -13.67 -12.90 -2.29
N GLY A 91 -14.21 -11.72 -2.52
CA GLY A 91 -14.70 -10.83 -1.47
C GLY A 91 -15.67 -9.79 -2.00
N HIS A 92 -16.06 -8.86 -1.15
CA HIS A 92 -16.95 -7.78 -1.55
C HIS A 92 -16.21 -6.79 -2.46
N SER A 93 -16.45 -6.91 -3.77
CA SER A 93 -15.90 -5.98 -4.76
C SER A 93 -16.71 -4.70 -4.82
N LYS A 94 -16.06 -3.54 -4.66
CA LYS A 94 -16.70 -2.21 -4.81
C LYS A 94 -17.25 -1.99 -6.24
N GLU A 95 -16.67 -2.67 -7.22
CA GLU A 95 -17.10 -2.61 -8.63
C GLU A 95 -18.07 -3.75 -9.00
N ASN A 96 -18.51 -4.57 -8.04
CA ASN A 96 -19.35 -5.76 -8.29
C ASN A 96 -18.76 -6.74 -9.31
N ARG A 97 -17.43 -6.87 -9.36
CA ARG A 97 -16.73 -7.81 -10.24
C ARG A 97 -16.81 -9.23 -9.68
N PRO A 98 -17.02 -10.23 -10.55
CA PRO A 98 -17.05 -11.64 -10.14
C PRO A 98 -15.65 -12.26 -9.96
N ASN A 99 -14.61 -11.47 -9.88
CA ASN A 99 -13.23 -11.91 -9.86
C ASN A 99 -12.64 -11.83 -8.45
N PRO A 100 -11.62 -12.64 -8.12
CA PRO A 100 -10.86 -12.48 -6.89
C PRO A 100 -10.21 -11.09 -6.79
N ILE A 101 -10.18 -10.55 -5.59
CA ILE A 101 -9.66 -9.22 -5.28
C ILE A 101 -8.55 -9.29 -4.23
N VAL A 102 -7.82 -8.21 -4.09
CA VAL A 102 -7.04 -7.84 -2.89
C VAL A 102 -7.56 -6.52 -2.36
N GLN A 103 -7.51 -6.34 -1.06
CA GLN A 103 -7.87 -5.07 -0.43
C GLN A 103 -6.63 -4.28 -0.07
N MET A 104 -6.66 -2.97 -0.31
CA MET A 104 -5.63 -2.03 0.10
C MET A 104 -6.24 -0.96 0.99
N GLY A 105 -5.74 -0.87 2.23
CA GLY A 105 -6.00 0.26 3.10
C GLY A 105 -4.88 1.29 2.97
N LEU A 106 -5.22 2.57 2.87
CA LEU A 106 -4.28 3.66 2.68
C LEU A 106 -4.52 4.77 3.70
N PHE A 107 -3.47 5.18 4.40
CA PHE A 107 -3.42 6.45 5.13
C PHE A 107 -2.80 7.55 4.29
N THR A 108 -3.44 8.71 4.29
CA THR A 108 -2.90 9.95 3.73
C THR A 108 -2.91 11.06 4.79
N ASP A 109 -2.02 12.03 4.65
CA ASP A 109 -2.08 13.26 5.45
C ASP A 109 -3.14 14.24 4.92
N MET A 110 -3.23 15.42 5.54
CA MET A 110 -4.20 16.46 5.16
C MET A 110 -3.98 17.03 3.75
N ASP A 111 -2.82 16.81 3.16
CA ASP A 111 -2.50 17.24 1.79
C ASP A 111 -2.70 16.10 0.77
N GLY A 112 -3.23 14.95 1.23
CA GLY A 112 -3.46 13.77 0.39
C GLY A 112 -2.20 12.98 0.06
N ILE A 113 -1.07 13.29 0.74
CA ILE A 113 0.19 12.58 0.50
C ILE A 113 0.18 11.26 1.28
N PRO A 114 0.45 10.11 0.64
CA PRO A 114 0.49 8.83 1.32
C PRO A 114 1.45 8.80 2.51
N LEU A 115 1.01 8.17 3.59
CA LEU A 115 1.79 7.90 4.79
C LEU A 115 2.15 6.42 4.85
N ALA A 116 1.14 5.58 4.89
CA ALA A 116 1.27 4.14 5.00
C ALA A 116 0.13 3.42 4.31
N PHE A 117 0.39 2.19 3.89
CA PHE A 117 -0.64 1.31 3.34
C PHE A 117 -0.51 -0.11 3.90
N CYS A 118 -1.58 -0.87 3.79
CA CYS A 118 -1.58 -2.31 3.99
C CYS A 118 -2.29 -3.00 2.82
N ILE A 119 -1.91 -4.26 2.59
CA ILE A 119 -2.57 -5.13 1.61
C ILE A 119 -3.11 -6.33 2.37
N ASN A 120 -4.39 -6.61 2.21
CA ASN A 120 -5.09 -7.68 2.90
C ASN A 120 -5.74 -8.63 1.90
N PRO A 121 -6.03 -9.89 2.30
CA PRO A 121 -6.82 -10.79 1.49
C PRO A 121 -8.16 -10.18 1.10
N GLY A 122 -8.65 -10.49 -0.11
CA GLY A 122 -9.87 -9.93 -0.65
C GLY A 122 -11.14 -10.22 0.17
N ASN A 123 -11.13 -11.28 0.96
CA ASN A 123 -12.21 -11.65 1.88
C ASN A 123 -12.12 -11.00 3.28
N THR A 124 -11.14 -10.11 3.50
CA THR A 124 -10.99 -9.37 4.76
C THR A 124 -12.10 -8.32 4.89
N ALA A 125 -12.72 -8.21 6.07
CA ALA A 125 -13.67 -7.13 6.32
C ALA A 125 -12.92 -5.78 6.45
N GLU A 126 -13.35 -4.76 5.70
CA GLU A 126 -12.69 -3.44 5.70
C GLU A 126 -12.58 -2.84 7.11
N THR A 127 -13.58 -3.05 7.95
CA THR A 127 -13.58 -2.57 9.34
C THR A 127 -12.47 -3.13 10.22
N THR A 128 -11.86 -4.25 9.83
CA THR A 128 -10.78 -4.89 10.60
C THR A 128 -9.39 -4.45 10.16
N THR A 129 -9.27 -3.70 9.08
CA THR A 129 -7.99 -3.30 8.49
C THR A 129 -7.39 -2.05 9.14
N LEU A 130 -8.22 -1.23 9.78
CA LEU A 130 -7.83 0.05 10.38
C LEU A 130 -6.86 -0.14 11.55
N LYS A 131 -7.25 -0.92 12.57
CA LYS A 131 -6.46 -1.08 13.81
C LYS A 131 -5.02 -1.55 13.59
N PRO A 132 -4.76 -2.63 12.84
CA PRO A 132 -3.39 -3.05 12.58
C PRO A 132 -2.55 -1.98 11.89
N LEU A 133 -3.16 -1.16 11.04
CA LEU A 133 -2.45 -0.09 10.36
C LEU A 133 -2.17 1.11 11.28
N GLU A 134 -3.08 1.43 12.22
CA GLU A 134 -2.83 2.43 13.28
C GLU A 134 -1.69 2.00 14.22
N GLU A 135 -1.67 0.72 14.63
CA GLU A 135 -0.57 0.17 15.43
C GLU A 135 0.77 0.32 14.71
N LYS A 136 0.80 0.01 13.42
CA LYS A 136 1.98 0.23 12.57
C LYS A 136 2.42 1.70 12.54
N LEU A 137 1.49 2.65 12.44
CA LEU A 137 1.82 4.08 12.50
C LEU A 137 2.45 4.47 13.83
N LYS A 138 1.95 3.96 14.95
CA LYS A 138 2.50 4.22 16.28
C LYS A 138 3.90 3.63 16.42
N GLU A 139 4.08 2.37 16.05
CA GLU A 139 5.33 1.62 16.29
C GLU A 139 6.46 2.02 15.34
N LYS A 140 6.17 2.10 14.04
CA LYS A 140 7.21 2.28 13.01
C LYS A 140 7.37 3.73 12.55
N PHE A 141 6.30 4.55 12.61
CA PHE A 141 6.35 5.95 12.15
C PHE A 141 6.47 6.96 13.30
N GLY A 142 6.24 6.53 14.54
CA GLY A 142 6.27 7.42 15.72
C GLY A 142 5.05 8.36 15.79
N LEU A 143 3.99 8.08 15.06
CA LEU A 143 2.77 8.87 15.01
C LEU A 143 1.79 8.37 16.09
N SER A 144 1.96 8.85 17.33
CA SER A 144 1.15 8.41 18.47
C SER A 144 -0.05 9.29 18.80
N LYS A 145 -0.12 10.49 18.22
CA LYS A 145 -1.19 11.48 18.50
C LYS A 145 -1.73 12.03 17.20
N VAL A 146 -2.56 11.22 16.52
CA VAL A 146 -3.20 11.59 15.28
C VAL A 146 -4.71 11.44 15.40
N VAL A 147 -5.45 12.25 14.67
CA VAL A 147 -6.90 12.09 14.49
C VAL A 147 -7.11 11.34 13.18
N VAL A 148 -7.75 10.18 13.26
CA VAL A 148 -8.07 9.37 12.08
C VAL A 148 -9.47 9.71 11.59
N CYS A 149 -9.57 10.11 10.34
CA CYS A 149 -10.84 10.35 9.64
C CYS A 149 -11.09 9.19 8.67
N THR A 150 -12.23 8.54 8.83
CA THR A 150 -12.69 7.47 7.94
C THR A 150 -14.04 7.85 7.32
N ASP A 151 -14.40 7.19 6.22
CA ASP A 151 -15.76 7.31 5.72
C ASP A 151 -16.76 6.54 6.62
N GLY A 152 -18.09 6.78 6.41
CA GLY A 152 -19.13 6.20 7.24
C GLY A 152 -19.20 4.66 7.21
N GLY A 153 -18.72 4.03 6.14
CA GLY A 153 -18.69 2.57 5.98
C GLY A 153 -17.68 1.87 6.90
N LEU A 154 -16.61 2.57 7.27
CA LEU A 154 -15.54 2.06 8.14
C LEU A 154 -15.81 2.33 9.63
N SER A 155 -16.87 3.07 9.96
CA SER A 155 -17.23 3.50 11.30
C SER A 155 -17.98 2.38 12.08
N SER A 156 -17.25 1.31 12.46
CA SER A 156 -17.80 0.30 13.39
C SER A 156 -17.79 0.82 14.84
N TYR A 157 -18.65 0.25 15.72
CA TYR A 157 -18.67 0.56 17.15
C TYR A 157 -17.31 0.32 17.81
N ASP A 158 -16.61 -0.76 17.42
CA ASP A 158 -15.30 -1.11 17.96
C ASP A 158 -14.19 -0.15 17.51
N ASN A 159 -14.27 0.38 16.30
CA ASN A 159 -13.32 1.40 15.83
C ASN A 159 -13.51 2.71 16.62
N ARG A 160 -14.75 3.18 16.81
CA ARG A 160 -15.06 4.39 17.61
C ARG A 160 -14.64 4.29 19.07
N LYS A 161 -14.72 3.11 19.68
CA LYS A 161 -14.32 2.90 21.07
C LYS A 161 -12.80 2.95 21.25
N HIS A 162 -12.04 2.57 20.23
CA HIS A 162 -10.59 2.63 20.25
C HIS A 162 -10.11 4.10 20.21
N ASP A 163 -10.75 4.94 19.40
CA ASP A 163 -10.42 6.36 19.25
C ASP A 163 -10.76 7.21 20.50
N SER A 164 -11.66 6.73 21.36
CA SER A 164 -12.10 7.46 22.57
C SER A 164 -11.25 7.20 23.81
N VAL A 165 -10.22 6.37 23.75
CA VAL A 165 -9.36 5.96 24.88
C VAL A 165 -7.95 6.59 24.80
N GLY A 166 -7.74 7.57 23.90
CA GLY A 166 -6.47 8.30 23.71
C GLY A 166 -6.41 9.61 24.48
#